data_cda10340af086bd08e5db1954879bb24
#
_entry.id   cda10340af086bd08e5db1954879bb24
#
_cell.length_a   1.000
_cell.length_b   1.000
_cell.length_c   1.000
_cell.angle_alpha   90.00
_cell.angle_beta   90.00
_cell.angle_gamma   90.00
#
_symmetry.space_group_name_H-M   'P 1'
#
loop_
_entity.id
_entity.type
_entity.pdbx_description
1 polymer ?
#
loop_
_entity_poly.entity_id
_entity_poly.type
_entity_poly.pdbx_seq_one_letter_code
_entity_poly.pdbx_strand_id
1 'polypeptide(L)'
;MTNRWLGLPIFAAVMFIVYWVAMVGVGAPATDWANDGLFGDGWHLLGIGSKAYHEQADDYTAATQAVDAFLGLDMEAEDFDADAALAEMKKFKPAGNTATIEVEDEETLAVDEWTAYYDAIPEGADEDTTVPMTYVDAVSYLEKNGFDEPDPADYGIWVPGVPVLVGNALEKADTADWLSGLILDGIVAGVGAVLGFVPQMLVLFLMLAFLEACGYMARIAFVLDRIFRKFGLSGKSFIPMLIGTGCGIPGIMASRTIENERDRRMTIMTTTFIPCGAKVPFIGMIAGALFGGSAWVSTSAYFIGMAAIIISGIMLKKTKMFAGDPAPFVMELPAYHWPTLGNVLRSMWERGWSFIKKAGTIILLSTIFVWFTSRFGWLDGQFGMLEEDQISASILAKIGNAIAWIFAPLGWGNWQATVASITGLVAKENIVGTLGVLYSGGAGTVYDAIAAAFNGITGYSFLVFNLLCAPCFAAIGAIKREMNSPKWTWFAIGYQCGFAYAVALMINQFGGLFTGNANIIGVIAAVIVLAAIIYMLVRPYKEATKLTTKVEM
;
A
#
# COMPACT_ATOMS: atom_id res chain seq x y z
N MET A 1 -7.62 34.09 6.60
CA MET A 1 -6.88 32.93 6.10
C MET A 1 -5.53 33.26 5.47
N THR A 2 -5.30 34.45 5.01
CA THR A 2 -3.97 34.91 4.56
C THR A 2 -2.97 35.18 5.70
N ASN A 3 -3.44 35.18 6.95
CA ASN A 3 -2.57 35.28 8.12
C ASN A 3 -1.87 33.95 8.37
N ARG A 4 -0.53 33.96 8.34
CA ARG A 4 0.35 32.80 8.43
C ARG A 4 0.15 31.94 9.68
N TRP A 5 -0.15 32.58 10.82
CA TRP A 5 -0.33 31.88 12.10
C TRP A 5 -1.67 31.14 12.21
N LEU A 6 -2.71 31.66 11.56
CA LEU A 6 -4.04 31.03 11.53
C LEU A 6 -4.23 30.14 10.30
N GLY A 7 -3.58 30.46 9.18
CA GLY A 7 -3.75 29.73 7.93
C GLY A 7 -3.22 28.29 7.97
N LEU A 8 -2.08 28.03 8.63
CA LEU A 8 -1.50 26.70 8.73
C LEU A 8 -2.32 25.73 9.60
N PRO A 9 -2.75 26.09 10.85
CA PRO A 9 -3.61 25.22 11.63
C PRO A 9 -4.97 24.94 10.97
N ILE A 10 -5.59 25.96 10.36
CA ILE A 10 -6.86 25.77 9.62
C ILE A 10 -6.64 24.82 8.42
N PHE A 11 -5.53 24.99 7.72
CA PHE A 11 -5.17 24.09 6.62
C PHE A 11 -5.01 22.65 7.12
N ALA A 12 -4.27 22.42 8.20
CA ALA A 12 -4.11 21.10 8.79
C ALA A 12 -5.46 20.48 9.17
N ALA A 13 -6.35 21.25 9.79
CA ALA A 13 -7.69 20.79 10.16
C ALA A 13 -8.55 20.45 8.93
N VAL A 14 -8.57 21.30 7.91
CA VAL A 14 -9.33 21.05 6.67
C VAL A 14 -8.80 19.81 5.96
N MET A 15 -7.48 19.65 5.86
CA MET A 15 -6.89 18.48 5.22
C MET A 15 -7.13 17.21 6.02
N PHE A 16 -7.06 17.28 7.35
CA PHE A 16 -7.44 16.15 8.20
C PHE A 16 -8.88 15.71 7.93
N ILE A 17 -9.83 16.63 7.88
CA ILE A 17 -11.24 16.31 7.56
C ILE A 17 -11.36 15.69 6.18
N VAL A 18 -10.69 16.25 5.16
CA VAL A 18 -10.73 15.73 3.78
C VAL A 18 -10.19 14.29 3.72
N TYR A 19 -9.05 14.05 4.36
CA TYR A 19 -8.46 12.71 4.38
C TYR A 19 -9.27 11.75 5.25
N TRP A 20 -9.79 12.19 6.38
CA TRP A 20 -10.63 11.35 7.22
C TRP A 20 -11.90 10.91 6.48
N VAL A 21 -12.58 11.83 5.79
CA VAL A 21 -13.77 11.48 4.96
C VAL A 21 -13.39 10.57 3.80
N ALA A 22 -12.29 10.85 3.11
CA ALA A 22 -11.90 10.10 1.91
C ALA A 22 -11.29 8.72 2.22
N MET A 23 -10.63 8.57 3.37
CA MET A 23 -9.91 7.34 3.71
C MET A 23 -10.65 6.47 4.73
N VAL A 24 -11.40 7.07 5.66
CA VAL A 24 -12.04 6.35 6.77
C VAL A 24 -13.56 6.44 6.70
N GLY A 25 -14.13 7.65 6.58
CA GLY A 25 -15.56 7.85 6.79
C GLY A 25 -16.44 7.34 5.65
N VAL A 26 -16.02 7.50 4.40
CA VAL A 26 -16.79 7.11 3.20
C VAL A 26 -15.96 6.25 2.27
N GLY A 27 -14.66 6.54 2.17
CA GLY A 27 -13.79 5.85 1.21
C GLY A 27 -13.55 4.40 1.59
N ALA A 28 -13.23 4.07 2.85
CA ALA A 28 -13.02 2.70 3.28
C ALA A 28 -14.28 1.86 3.08
N PRO A 29 -15.47 2.17 3.65
CA PRO A 29 -16.65 1.34 3.45
C PRO A 29 -17.05 1.14 1.99
N ALA A 30 -16.78 2.13 1.13
CA ALA A 30 -17.05 2.00 -0.30
C ALA A 30 -16.03 1.13 -1.03
N THR A 31 -14.78 1.10 -0.53
CA THR A 31 -13.72 0.25 -1.05
C THR A 31 -13.89 -1.18 -0.58
N ASP A 32 -14.22 -1.40 0.68
CA ASP A 32 -14.52 -2.72 1.25
C ASP A 32 -15.69 -3.36 0.50
N TRP A 33 -16.78 -2.61 0.29
CA TRP A 33 -17.87 -3.09 -0.57
C TRP A 33 -17.42 -3.44 -2.01
N ALA A 34 -16.49 -2.69 -2.58
CA ALA A 34 -16.00 -2.98 -3.93
C ALA A 34 -15.04 -4.19 -3.94
N ASN A 35 -14.20 -4.34 -2.94
CA ASN A 35 -13.25 -5.45 -2.85
C ASN A 35 -13.94 -6.75 -2.44
N ASP A 36 -14.66 -6.75 -1.33
CA ASP A 36 -15.24 -7.96 -0.76
C ASP A 36 -16.57 -8.32 -1.43
N GLY A 37 -17.37 -7.30 -1.80
CA GLY A 37 -18.63 -7.50 -2.47
C GLY A 37 -18.49 -7.73 -3.98
N LEU A 38 -17.99 -6.73 -4.73
CA LEU A 38 -18.00 -6.80 -6.19
C LEU A 38 -16.88 -7.69 -6.75
N PHE A 39 -15.68 -7.64 -6.14
CA PHE A 39 -14.50 -8.39 -6.57
C PHE A 39 -14.07 -9.48 -5.60
N GLY A 40 -14.80 -9.72 -4.51
CA GLY A 40 -14.69 -10.86 -3.61
C GLY A 40 -15.87 -11.81 -3.78
N ASP A 41 -16.42 -12.29 -2.68
CA ASP A 41 -17.43 -13.35 -2.66
C ASP A 41 -18.82 -12.89 -3.09
N GLY A 42 -19.17 -11.63 -2.78
CA GLY A 42 -20.46 -11.06 -3.15
C GLY A 42 -21.04 -10.12 -2.11
N TRP A 43 -22.29 -9.71 -2.32
CA TRP A 43 -22.97 -8.78 -1.40
C TRP A 43 -24.49 -8.99 -1.39
N HIS A 44 -25.13 -8.60 -0.30
CA HIS A 44 -26.58 -8.55 -0.22
C HIS A 44 -27.15 -7.31 -0.93
N LEU A 45 -28.11 -7.52 -1.82
CA LEU A 45 -28.73 -6.44 -2.59
C LEU A 45 -29.37 -5.40 -1.64
N LEU A 46 -28.97 -4.13 -1.78
CA LEU A 46 -29.39 -3.01 -0.91
C LEU A 46 -29.07 -3.20 0.58
N GLY A 47 -28.17 -4.11 0.94
CA GLY A 47 -27.82 -4.41 2.31
C GLY A 47 -28.92 -5.17 3.10
N ILE A 48 -29.94 -5.67 2.39
CA ILE A 48 -31.03 -6.42 3.02
C ILE A 48 -30.53 -7.82 3.40
N GLY A 49 -30.49 -8.12 4.69
CA GLY A 49 -29.95 -9.38 5.22
C GLY A 49 -28.47 -9.33 5.62
N SER A 50 -27.69 -8.36 5.14
CA SER A 50 -26.26 -8.26 5.42
C SER A 50 -25.96 -8.26 6.93
N LYS A 51 -26.72 -7.50 7.73
CA LYS A 51 -26.51 -7.46 9.17
C LYS A 51 -26.75 -8.82 9.85
N ALA A 52 -27.81 -9.53 9.45
CA ALA A 52 -28.14 -10.84 10.00
C ALA A 52 -27.11 -11.91 9.58
N TYR A 53 -26.60 -11.80 8.36
CA TYR A 53 -25.52 -12.66 7.89
C TYR A 53 -24.23 -12.40 8.68
N HIS A 54 -23.77 -11.15 8.79
CA HIS A 54 -22.55 -10.84 9.55
C HIS A 54 -22.66 -11.25 11.02
N GLU A 55 -23.78 -10.99 11.68
CA GLU A 55 -23.99 -11.45 13.05
C GLU A 55 -23.84 -12.99 13.16
N GLN A 56 -24.33 -13.73 12.17
CA GLN A 56 -24.25 -15.20 12.20
C GLN A 56 -22.86 -15.71 11.79
N ALA A 57 -22.17 -15.04 10.86
CA ALA A 57 -20.80 -15.34 10.47
C ALA A 57 -19.82 -15.03 11.61
N ASP A 58 -20.01 -13.89 12.29
CA ASP A 58 -19.22 -13.51 13.48
C ASP A 58 -19.41 -14.53 14.61
N ASP A 59 -20.67 -14.97 14.86
CA ASP A 59 -20.96 -16.01 15.84
C ASP A 59 -20.32 -17.36 15.47
N TYR A 60 -20.33 -17.72 14.19
CA TYR A 60 -19.68 -18.93 13.69
C TYR A 60 -18.17 -18.86 13.88
N THR A 61 -17.54 -17.77 13.46
CA THR A 61 -16.10 -17.54 13.63
C THR A 61 -15.70 -17.55 15.12
N ALA A 62 -16.48 -16.89 15.96
CA ALA A 62 -16.25 -16.92 17.41
C ALA A 62 -16.37 -18.34 18.00
N ALA A 63 -17.33 -19.13 17.51
CA ALA A 63 -17.51 -20.50 17.95
C ALA A 63 -16.36 -21.42 17.51
N THR A 64 -15.91 -21.32 16.26
CA THR A 64 -14.77 -22.09 15.75
C THR A 64 -13.48 -21.72 16.47
N GLN A 65 -13.20 -20.44 16.65
CA GLN A 65 -12.05 -19.95 17.42
C GLN A 65 -12.04 -20.41 18.88
N ALA A 66 -13.21 -20.37 19.54
CA ALA A 66 -13.32 -20.83 20.92
C ALA A 66 -13.04 -22.33 21.04
N VAL A 67 -13.48 -23.15 20.08
CA VAL A 67 -13.22 -24.59 20.06
C VAL A 67 -11.77 -24.90 19.69
N ASP A 68 -11.23 -24.23 18.68
CA ASP A 68 -9.84 -24.40 18.25
C ASP A 68 -8.86 -24.05 19.39
N ALA A 69 -9.09 -22.95 20.12
CA ALA A 69 -8.26 -22.56 21.26
C ALA A 69 -8.10 -23.66 22.32
N PHE A 70 -9.14 -24.49 22.54
CA PHE A 70 -9.13 -25.51 23.57
C PHE A 70 -8.80 -26.91 23.06
N LEU A 71 -9.13 -27.25 21.82
CA LEU A 71 -8.99 -28.58 21.26
C LEU A 71 -7.97 -28.67 20.11
N GLY A 72 -7.60 -27.54 19.48
CA GLY A 72 -6.75 -27.52 18.29
C GLY A 72 -7.40 -28.24 17.11
N LEU A 73 -8.72 -28.16 16.97
CA LEU A 73 -9.48 -28.79 15.90
C LEU A 73 -9.60 -27.83 14.72
N ASP A 74 -9.00 -28.21 13.61
CA ASP A 74 -9.22 -27.55 12.32
C ASP A 74 -10.51 -28.07 11.69
N MET A 75 -11.54 -27.20 11.66
CA MET A 75 -12.86 -27.54 11.12
C MET A 75 -12.92 -27.43 9.58
N GLU A 76 -11.90 -26.85 8.94
CA GLU A 76 -11.78 -26.72 7.49
C GLU A 76 -10.99 -27.88 6.86
N ALA A 77 -10.47 -28.81 7.66
CA ALA A 77 -9.71 -29.94 7.15
C ALA A 77 -10.56 -30.85 6.26
N GLU A 78 -10.02 -31.32 5.12
CA GLU A 78 -10.72 -32.21 4.18
C GLU A 78 -11.24 -33.52 4.80
N ASP A 79 -10.67 -33.97 5.91
CA ASP A 79 -11.02 -35.20 6.64
C ASP A 79 -11.81 -34.93 7.94
N PHE A 80 -12.41 -33.73 8.09
CA PHE A 80 -13.15 -33.35 9.27
C PHE A 80 -14.44 -34.18 9.43
N ASP A 81 -14.55 -34.88 10.58
CA ASP A 81 -15.74 -35.68 10.96
C ASP A 81 -16.56 -34.92 12.03
N ALA A 82 -17.63 -34.29 11.61
CA ALA A 82 -18.52 -33.49 12.46
C ALA A 82 -19.10 -34.25 13.66
N ASP A 83 -19.49 -35.53 13.47
CA ASP A 83 -20.08 -36.34 14.55
C ASP A 83 -19.01 -36.75 15.59
N ALA A 84 -17.81 -37.09 15.13
CA ALA A 84 -16.70 -37.42 16.02
C ALA A 84 -16.22 -36.18 16.78
N ALA A 85 -16.09 -35.04 16.09
CA ALA A 85 -15.70 -33.75 16.68
C ALA A 85 -16.70 -33.30 17.75
N LEU A 86 -18.01 -33.37 17.47
CA LEU A 86 -19.04 -33.00 18.45
C LEU A 86 -19.03 -33.92 19.70
N ALA A 87 -18.76 -35.22 19.50
CA ALA A 87 -18.65 -36.14 20.60
C ALA A 87 -17.40 -35.88 21.48
N GLU A 88 -16.31 -35.42 20.88
CA GLU A 88 -15.10 -35.01 21.57
C GLU A 88 -15.30 -33.69 22.33
N MET A 89 -15.86 -32.66 21.67
CA MET A 89 -16.19 -31.37 22.26
C MET A 89 -17.06 -31.51 23.53
N LYS A 90 -18.09 -32.35 23.48
CA LYS A 90 -18.97 -32.60 24.63
C LYS A 90 -18.33 -33.34 25.82
N LYS A 91 -17.27 -34.10 25.57
CA LYS A 91 -16.52 -34.83 26.59
C LYS A 91 -15.37 -34.03 27.17
N PHE A 92 -14.93 -33.01 26.45
CA PHE A 92 -13.78 -32.23 26.84
C PHE A 92 -14.02 -31.47 28.16
N LYS A 93 -13.04 -31.52 29.02
CA LYS A 93 -12.99 -30.77 30.29
C LYS A 93 -11.58 -30.20 30.43
N PRO A 94 -11.41 -28.88 30.31
CA PRO A 94 -10.10 -28.27 30.39
C PRO A 94 -9.52 -28.33 31.80
N ALA A 95 -8.22 -28.22 31.90
CA ALA A 95 -7.51 -28.09 33.17
C ALA A 95 -7.54 -26.64 33.71
N GLY A 96 -7.88 -25.67 32.87
CA GLY A 96 -7.99 -24.23 33.18
C GLY A 96 -9.20 -23.60 32.53
N ASN A 97 -9.56 -22.37 32.93
CA ASN A 97 -10.72 -21.63 32.40
C ASN A 97 -10.37 -20.78 31.16
N THR A 98 -9.09 -20.72 30.79
CA THR A 98 -8.59 -19.92 29.68
C THR A 98 -7.69 -20.73 28.75
N ALA A 99 -7.79 -20.46 27.46
CA ALA A 99 -6.87 -20.92 26.42
C ALA A 99 -6.52 -19.73 25.53
N THR A 100 -5.42 -19.80 24.81
CA THR A 100 -5.00 -18.76 23.85
C THR A 100 -5.07 -19.31 22.44
N ILE A 101 -5.49 -18.46 21.50
CA ILE A 101 -5.48 -18.73 20.06
C ILE A 101 -4.82 -17.57 19.35
N GLU A 102 -4.08 -17.87 18.30
CA GLU A 102 -3.52 -16.87 17.41
C GLU A 102 -4.55 -16.52 16.33
N VAL A 103 -4.94 -15.24 16.25
CA VAL A 103 -5.86 -14.74 15.23
C VAL A 103 -5.10 -13.83 14.29
N GLU A 104 -5.11 -14.17 13.00
CA GLU A 104 -4.45 -13.40 11.95
C GLU A 104 -5.45 -12.39 11.35
N ASP A 105 -5.02 -11.12 11.25
CA ASP A 105 -5.74 -10.07 10.56
C ASP A 105 -5.49 -10.17 9.05
N GLU A 106 -6.51 -10.37 8.25
CA GLU A 106 -6.43 -10.62 6.80
C GLU A 106 -5.79 -9.47 6.00
N GLU A 107 -5.93 -8.21 6.47
CA GLU A 107 -5.39 -7.05 5.74
C GLU A 107 -3.91 -6.80 6.05
N THR A 108 -3.54 -6.96 7.32
CA THR A 108 -2.21 -6.61 7.81
C THR A 108 -1.30 -7.81 8.00
N LEU A 109 -1.87 -9.03 8.00
CA LEU A 109 -1.22 -10.29 8.37
C LEU A 109 -0.63 -10.21 9.79
N ALA A 110 -1.16 -9.33 10.63
CA ALA A 110 -0.82 -9.25 12.03
C ALA A 110 -1.50 -10.42 12.77
N VAL A 111 -0.74 -11.05 13.65
CA VAL A 111 -1.26 -12.11 14.49
C VAL A 111 -1.29 -11.60 15.92
N ASP A 112 -2.47 -11.60 16.49
CA ASP A 112 -2.71 -11.22 17.87
C ASP A 112 -3.10 -12.45 18.69
N GLU A 113 -2.52 -12.59 19.89
CA GLU A 113 -2.94 -13.64 20.85
C GLU A 113 -4.30 -13.25 21.47
N TRP A 114 -5.33 -14.02 21.13
CA TRP A 114 -6.64 -13.86 21.72
C TRP A 114 -6.87 -14.86 22.84
N THR A 115 -7.58 -14.45 23.87
CA THR A 115 -7.92 -15.30 25.01
C THR A 115 -9.34 -15.84 24.87
N ALA A 116 -9.48 -17.16 24.81
CA ALA A 116 -10.75 -17.87 24.88
C ALA A 116 -11.06 -18.30 26.30
N TYR A 117 -12.32 -18.22 26.70
CA TYR A 117 -12.81 -18.61 28.03
C TYR A 117 -13.71 -19.85 27.92
N TYR A 118 -13.63 -20.73 28.92
CA TYR A 118 -14.39 -21.97 28.92
C TYR A 118 -15.87 -21.79 29.23
N ASP A 119 -16.21 -21.16 30.35
CA ASP A 119 -17.59 -21.07 30.88
C ASP A 119 -18.09 -19.63 31.06
N ALA A 120 -17.23 -18.67 31.32
CA ALA A 120 -17.60 -17.27 31.47
C ALA A 120 -16.49 -16.31 31.11
N ILE A 121 -16.80 -15.25 30.35
CA ILE A 121 -15.92 -14.12 30.07
C ILE A 121 -16.01 -13.15 31.25
N PRO A 122 -14.90 -12.81 31.94
CA PRO A 122 -14.92 -11.92 33.11
C PRO A 122 -15.29 -10.48 32.70
N GLU A 123 -16.02 -9.77 33.59
CA GLU A 123 -16.30 -8.35 33.43
C GLU A 123 -14.98 -7.56 33.39
N GLY A 124 -14.72 -6.88 32.25
CA GLY A 124 -13.49 -6.10 32.04
C GLY A 124 -12.39 -6.85 31.29
N ALA A 125 -12.69 -8.00 30.68
CA ALA A 125 -11.83 -8.58 29.65
C ALA A 125 -11.68 -7.58 28.49
N ASP A 126 -10.49 -7.55 27.89
CA ASP A 126 -10.23 -6.68 26.74
C ASP A 126 -10.98 -7.22 25.52
N GLU A 127 -11.95 -6.46 25.02
CA GLU A 127 -12.80 -6.86 23.88
C GLU A 127 -11.96 -7.07 22.60
N ASP A 128 -10.84 -6.35 22.46
CA ASP A 128 -9.98 -6.40 21.26
C ASP A 128 -9.07 -7.65 21.22
N THR A 129 -8.94 -8.38 22.34
CA THR A 129 -8.07 -9.56 22.45
C THR A 129 -8.77 -10.75 23.11
N THR A 130 -10.10 -10.75 23.14
CA THR A 130 -10.90 -11.82 23.73
C THR A 130 -11.84 -12.42 22.69
N VAL A 131 -11.86 -13.76 22.58
CA VAL A 131 -12.85 -14.44 21.76
C VAL A 131 -14.24 -14.14 22.33
N PRO A 132 -15.17 -13.59 21.54
CA PRO A 132 -16.44 -13.05 22.06
C PRO A 132 -17.44 -14.16 22.50
N MET A 133 -17.10 -15.42 22.33
CA MET A 133 -17.92 -16.56 22.70
C MET A 133 -17.17 -17.49 23.66
N THR A 134 -17.88 -18.05 24.67
CA THR A 134 -17.30 -19.07 25.55
C THR A 134 -17.27 -20.43 24.86
N TYR A 135 -16.37 -21.33 25.30
CA TYR A 135 -16.33 -22.68 24.75
C TYR A 135 -17.68 -23.44 24.91
N VAL A 136 -18.34 -23.28 26.04
CA VAL A 136 -19.66 -23.95 26.32
C VAL A 136 -20.75 -23.43 25.38
N ASP A 137 -20.76 -22.11 25.15
CA ASP A 137 -21.71 -21.50 24.21
C ASP A 137 -21.38 -21.89 22.77
N ALA A 138 -20.11 -21.96 22.41
CA ALA A 138 -19.62 -22.38 21.10
C ALA A 138 -20.03 -23.82 20.75
N VAL A 139 -19.85 -24.76 21.68
CA VAL A 139 -20.32 -26.15 21.49
C VAL A 139 -21.85 -26.20 21.32
N SER A 140 -22.58 -25.42 22.08
CA SER A 140 -24.05 -25.33 21.98
C SER A 140 -24.50 -24.71 20.65
N TYR A 141 -23.76 -23.71 20.17
CA TYR A 141 -23.99 -23.07 18.89
C TYR A 141 -23.78 -24.03 17.72
N LEU A 142 -22.62 -24.73 17.71
CA LEU A 142 -22.27 -25.70 16.66
C LEU A 142 -23.19 -26.92 16.66
N GLU A 143 -23.64 -27.39 17.83
CA GLU A 143 -24.63 -28.45 17.92
C GLU A 143 -25.98 -28.07 17.28
N LYS A 144 -26.36 -26.80 17.38
CA LYS A 144 -27.63 -26.29 16.86
C LYS A 144 -27.59 -25.92 15.39
N ASN A 145 -26.53 -25.26 14.98
CA ASN A 145 -26.42 -24.64 13.64
C ASN A 145 -25.59 -25.48 12.65
N GLY A 146 -24.82 -26.46 13.12
CA GLY A 146 -23.91 -27.27 12.29
C GLY A 146 -22.50 -26.70 12.25
N PHE A 147 -21.66 -27.34 11.45
CA PHE A 147 -20.24 -27.00 11.29
C PHE A 147 -19.96 -26.29 9.94
N ASP A 148 -20.99 -26.14 9.12
CA ASP A 148 -20.86 -25.44 7.85
C ASP A 148 -20.91 -23.92 8.09
N GLU A 149 -20.09 -23.19 7.37
CA GLU A 149 -20.15 -21.72 7.36
C GLU A 149 -21.54 -21.25 6.88
N PRO A 150 -22.11 -20.20 7.49
CA PRO A 150 -23.41 -19.69 7.11
C PRO A 150 -23.47 -19.26 5.65
N ASP A 151 -24.41 -19.84 4.85
CA ASP A 151 -24.58 -19.44 3.46
C ASP A 151 -25.22 -18.03 3.38
N PRO A 152 -24.54 -17.04 2.79
CA PRO A 152 -25.09 -15.70 2.67
C PRO A 152 -26.42 -15.64 1.90
N ALA A 153 -26.71 -16.63 1.05
CA ALA A 153 -27.96 -16.69 0.29
C ALA A 153 -29.20 -16.95 1.16
N ASP A 154 -29.04 -17.53 2.36
CA ASP A 154 -30.13 -17.81 3.29
C ASP A 154 -30.66 -16.55 4.00
N TYR A 155 -29.88 -15.48 4.03
CA TYR A 155 -30.20 -14.25 4.77
C TYR A 155 -30.79 -13.13 3.91
N GLY A 156 -30.82 -13.30 2.58
CA GLY A 156 -31.35 -12.27 1.69
C GLY A 156 -31.10 -12.52 0.21
N ILE A 157 -31.25 -11.47 -0.60
CA ILE A 157 -30.92 -11.58 -2.01
C ILE A 157 -29.40 -11.41 -2.15
N TRP A 158 -28.71 -12.54 -2.27
CA TRP A 158 -27.28 -12.56 -2.46
C TRP A 158 -26.90 -12.34 -3.92
N VAL A 159 -25.96 -11.47 -4.18
CA VAL A 159 -25.37 -11.22 -5.49
C VAL A 159 -23.93 -11.66 -5.42
N PRO A 160 -23.58 -12.80 -6.04
CA PRO A 160 -22.19 -13.27 -6.02
C PRO A 160 -21.27 -12.30 -6.74
N GLY A 161 -20.04 -12.21 -6.25
CA GLY A 161 -19.01 -11.35 -6.82
C GLY A 161 -18.60 -11.76 -8.23
N VAL A 162 -17.90 -10.87 -8.92
CA VAL A 162 -17.42 -11.11 -10.29
C VAL A 162 -16.50 -12.34 -10.37
N PRO A 163 -15.55 -12.56 -9.43
CA PRO A 163 -14.71 -13.76 -9.43
C PRO A 163 -15.53 -15.05 -9.34
N VAL A 164 -16.51 -15.10 -8.44
CA VAL A 164 -17.40 -16.26 -8.25
C VAL A 164 -18.23 -16.53 -9.49
N LEU A 165 -18.81 -15.48 -10.11
CA LEU A 165 -19.58 -15.62 -11.35
C LEU A 165 -18.73 -16.13 -12.51
N VAL A 166 -17.51 -15.63 -12.64
CA VAL A 166 -16.57 -16.03 -13.69
C VAL A 166 -16.06 -17.45 -13.41
N GLY A 167 -15.71 -17.77 -12.16
CA GLY A 167 -15.29 -19.11 -11.74
C GLY A 167 -16.33 -20.17 -12.07
N ASN A 168 -17.58 -19.97 -11.64
CA ASN A 168 -18.71 -20.85 -11.96
C ASN A 168 -18.96 -21.03 -13.47
N ALA A 169 -18.69 -19.97 -14.26
CA ALA A 169 -18.84 -20.05 -15.71
C ALA A 169 -17.71 -20.86 -16.37
N LEU A 170 -16.48 -20.72 -15.88
CA LEU A 170 -15.30 -21.46 -16.35
C LEU A 170 -15.39 -22.96 -15.98
N GLU A 171 -15.86 -23.25 -14.77
CA GLU A 171 -16.10 -24.60 -14.28
C GLU A 171 -17.16 -25.34 -15.14
N LYS A 172 -18.27 -24.66 -15.41
CA LYS A 172 -19.32 -25.19 -16.34
C LYS A 172 -18.83 -25.38 -17.77
N ALA A 173 -17.82 -24.65 -18.19
CA ALA A 173 -17.20 -24.74 -19.50
C ALA A 173 -16.10 -25.82 -19.58
N ASP A 174 -15.82 -26.53 -18.48
CA ASP A 174 -14.73 -27.51 -18.33
C ASP A 174 -13.39 -26.95 -18.85
N THR A 175 -13.07 -25.76 -18.37
CA THR A 175 -11.91 -24.97 -18.83
C THR A 175 -10.64 -25.52 -18.19
N ALA A 176 -9.53 -25.57 -18.94
CA ALA A 176 -8.24 -26.02 -18.41
C ALA A 176 -7.75 -25.12 -17.25
N ASP A 177 -7.18 -25.70 -16.20
CA ASP A 177 -6.78 -25.04 -14.94
C ASP A 177 -5.89 -23.82 -15.17
N TRP A 178 -4.92 -23.91 -16.10
CA TRP A 178 -4.04 -22.80 -16.43
C TRP A 178 -4.80 -21.58 -16.99
N LEU A 179 -5.90 -21.81 -17.74
CA LEU A 179 -6.70 -20.76 -18.34
C LEU A 179 -7.66 -20.16 -17.31
N SER A 180 -8.19 -20.99 -16.41
CA SER A 180 -9.00 -20.54 -15.27
C SER A 180 -8.17 -19.66 -14.33
N GLY A 181 -6.98 -20.08 -13.96
CA GLY A 181 -6.05 -19.27 -13.16
C GLY A 181 -5.65 -17.97 -13.88
N LEU A 182 -5.36 -17.98 -15.18
CA LEU A 182 -5.07 -16.75 -15.92
C LEU A 182 -6.25 -15.77 -15.89
N ILE A 183 -7.47 -16.27 -16.03
CA ILE A 183 -8.66 -15.41 -16.06
C ILE A 183 -8.97 -14.91 -14.65
N LEU A 184 -8.98 -15.76 -13.63
CA LEU A 184 -9.33 -15.38 -12.27
C LEU A 184 -8.20 -14.58 -11.61
N ASP A 185 -7.02 -15.17 -11.47
CA ASP A 185 -5.91 -14.56 -10.71
C ASP A 185 -5.16 -13.48 -11.52
N GLY A 186 -5.08 -13.64 -12.84
CA GLY A 186 -4.39 -12.67 -13.71
C GLY A 186 -5.27 -11.51 -14.13
N ILE A 187 -6.47 -11.77 -14.66
CA ILE A 187 -7.33 -10.74 -15.27
C ILE A 187 -8.32 -10.19 -14.26
N VAL A 188 -9.13 -11.04 -13.62
CA VAL A 188 -10.21 -10.61 -12.72
C VAL A 188 -9.61 -9.98 -11.47
N ALA A 189 -8.62 -10.61 -10.85
CA ALA A 189 -7.91 -10.04 -9.70
C ALA A 189 -7.19 -8.73 -10.07
N GLY A 190 -6.55 -8.65 -11.25
CA GLY A 190 -5.92 -7.42 -11.74
C GLY A 190 -6.88 -6.28 -12.00
N VAL A 191 -8.08 -6.58 -12.53
CA VAL A 191 -9.16 -5.59 -12.70
C VAL A 191 -9.73 -5.21 -11.34
N GLY A 192 -9.93 -6.18 -10.44
CA GLY A 192 -10.41 -5.99 -9.07
C GLY A 192 -9.51 -5.03 -8.29
N ALA A 193 -8.21 -5.28 -8.29
CA ALA A 193 -7.23 -4.41 -7.64
C ALA A 193 -7.29 -2.94 -8.12
N VAL A 194 -7.65 -2.69 -9.39
CA VAL A 194 -7.82 -1.31 -9.89
C VAL A 194 -9.16 -0.74 -9.48
N LEU A 195 -10.25 -1.48 -9.71
CA LEU A 195 -11.60 -0.98 -9.51
C LEU A 195 -12.00 -0.93 -8.04
N GLY A 196 -11.43 -1.80 -7.20
CA GLY A 196 -11.60 -1.78 -5.76
C GLY A 196 -11.19 -0.44 -5.13
N PHE A 197 -10.09 0.18 -5.60
CA PHE A 197 -9.66 1.50 -5.12
C PHE A 197 -10.38 2.69 -5.75
N VAL A 198 -11.16 2.49 -6.80
CA VAL A 198 -11.86 3.59 -7.50
C VAL A 198 -12.83 4.34 -6.59
N PRO A 199 -13.67 3.71 -5.74
CA PRO A 199 -14.57 4.43 -4.85
C PRO A 199 -13.86 5.43 -3.95
N GLN A 200 -12.81 5.00 -3.25
CA GLN A 200 -11.99 5.85 -2.38
C GLN A 200 -11.37 7.01 -3.15
N MET A 201 -10.86 6.74 -4.36
CA MET A 201 -10.29 7.75 -5.23
C MET A 201 -11.32 8.77 -5.70
N LEU A 202 -12.55 8.34 -6.02
CA LEU A 202 -13.62 9.26 -6.41
C LEU A 202 -14.01 10.19 -5.26
N VAL A 203 -14.10 9.69 -4.03
CA VAL A 203 -14.36 10.51 -2.84
C VAL A 203 -13.23 11.54 -2.65
N LEU A 204 -11.97 11.11 -2.75
CA LEU A 204 -10.82 12.02 -2.68
C LEU A 204 -10.88 13.09 -3.77
N PHE A 205 -11.15 12.72 -5.02
CA PHE A 205 -11.27 13.67 -6.13
C PHE A 205 -12.44 14.62 -5.95
N LEU A 206 -13.55 14.16 -5.38
CA LEU A 206 -14.71 15.00 -5.05
C LEU A 206 -14.31 16.09 -4.05
N MET A 207 -13.66 15.71 -2.96
CA MET A 207 -13.21 16.64 -1.93
C MET A 207 -12.18 17.64 -2.47
N LEU A 208 -11.20 17.16 -3.24
CA LEU A 208 -10.19 18.01 -3.84
C LEU A 208 -10.79 18.97 -4.90
N ALA A 209 -11.72 18.49 -5.74
CA ALA A 209 -12.41 19.32 -6.71
C ALA A 209 -13.25 20.42 -6.02
N PHE A 210 -13.87 20.10 -4.88
CA PHE A 210 -14.57 21.08 -4.06
C PHE A 210 -13.63 22.16 -3.51
N LEU A 211 -12.50 21.78 -2.90
CA LEU A 211 -11.51 22.72 -2.36
C LEU A 211 -10.86 23.59 -3.45
N GLU A 212 -10.64 23.02 -4.62
CA GLU A 212 -10.10 23.76 -5.77
C GLU A 212 -11.14 24.77 -6.30
N ALA A 213 -12.37 24.32 -6.50
CA ALA A 213 -13.45 25.13 -7.04
C ALA A 213 -13.85 26.27 -6.10
N CYS A 214 -13.82 26.09 -4.77
CA CYS A 214 -14.10 27.19 -3.84
C CYS A 214 -12.95 28.21 -3.71
N GLY A 215 -11.80 27.98 -4.35
CA GLY A 215 -10.64 28.88 -4.33
C GLY A 215 -9.76 28.75 -3.08
N TYR A 216 -9.93 27.68 -2.28
CA TYR A 216 -9.14 27.44 -1.08
C TYR A 216 -7.70 27.08 -1.40
N MET A 217 -7.48 26.21 -2.39
CA MET A 217 -6.16 25.70 -2.76
C MET A 217 -5.19 26.80 -3.20
N ALA A 218 -5.69 27.81 -3.91
CA ALA A 218 -4.88 28.95 -4.34
C ALA A 218 -4.30 29.75 -3.15
N ARG A 219 -5.10 29.91 -2.09
CA ARG A 219 -4.66 30.64 -0.89
C ARG A 219 -3.64 29.89 -0.08
N ILE A 220 -3.80 28.58 0.06
CA ILE A 220 -2.82 27.75 0.78
C ILE A 220 -1.51 27.71 0.02
N ALA A 221 -1.54 27.56 -1.31
CA ALA A 221 -0.34 27.63 -2.13
C ALA A 221 0.40 28.97 -1.95
N PHE A 222 -0.33 30.09 -1.83
CA PHE A 222 0.25 31.41 -1.54
C PHE A 222 0.92 31.46 -0.16
N VAL A 223 0.29 30.93 0.89
CA VAL A 223 0.86 30.93 2.26
C VAL A 223 2.13 30.09 2.32
N LEU A 224 2.14 28.96 1.64
CA LEU A 224 3.25 27.99 1.65
C LEU A 224 4.36 28.34 0.64
N ASP A 225 4.11 29.20 -0.35
CA ASP A 225 5.10 29.59 -1.36
C ASP A 225 6.41 30.08 -0.73
N ARG A 226 6.33 30.88 0.34
CA ARG A 226 7.50 31.37 1.04
C ARG A 226 8.36 30.27 1.68
N ILE A 227 7.73 29.17 2.11
CA ILE A 227 8.42 28.04 2.71
C ILE A 227 9.08 27.21 1.59
N PHE A 228 8.32 26.87 0.55
CA PHE A 228 8.81 26.06 -0.56
C PHE A 228 9.92 26.72 -1.36
N ARG A 229 9.87 28.04 -1.56
CA ARG A 229 10.95 28.80 -2.19
C ARG A 229 12.29 28.67 -1.48
N LYS A 230 12.31 28.57 -0.15
CA LYS A 230 13.56 28.33 0.58
C LYS A 230 14.22 27.01 0.20
N PHE A 231 13.43 26.02 -0.17
CA PHE A 231 13.89 24.71 -0.58
C PHE A 231 14.06 24.59 -2.11
N GLY A 232 13.87 25.68 -2.84
CA GLY A 232 14.07 25.70 -4.31
C GLY A 232 12.88 25.22 -5.13
N LEU A 233 11.74 24.98 -4.50
CA LEU A 233 10.49 24.60 -5.15
C LEU A 233 9.55 25.80 -5.22
N SER A 234 8.68 25.86 -6.21
CA SER A 234 7.62 26.88 -6.27
C SER A 234 6.50 26.54 -5.30
N GLY A 235 5.76 27.53 -4.81
CA GLY A 235 4.60 27.30 -3.96
C GLY A 235 3.51 26.47 -4.63
N LYS A 236 3.43 26.50 -5.96
CA LYS A 236 2.52 25.64 -6.74
C LYS A 236 2.87 24.16 -6.63
N SER A 237 4.14 23.80 -6.29
CA SER A 237 4.59 22.42 -6.09
C SER A 237 3.97 21.73 -4.89
N PHE A 238 3.48 22.52 -3.92
CA PHE A 238 2.82 21.99 -2.73
C PHE A 238 1.54 21.23 -3.07
N ILE A 239 0.74 21.74 -4.04
CA ILE A 239 -0.53 21.10 -4.42
C ILE A 239 -0.35 19.66 -4.93
N PRO A 240 0.54 19.40 -5.90
CA PRO A 240 0.89 18.04 -6.30
C PRO A 240 1.36 17.13 -5.17
N MET A 241 2.20 17.64 -4.28
CA MET A 241 2.74 16.87 -3.15
C MET A 241 1.65 16.51 -2.14
N LEU A 242 0.75 17.45 -1.86
CA LEU A 242 -0.37 17.21 -0.98
C LEU A 242 -1.32 16.14 -1.56
N ILE A 243 -1.71 16.28 -2.83
CA ILE A 243 -2.55 15.27 -3.50
C ILE A 243 -1.83 13.92 -3.54
N GLY A 244 -0.51 13.93 -3.66
CA GLY A 244 0.36 12.75 -3.65
C GLY A 244 0.30 11.93 -2.36
N THR A 245 -0.06 12.52 -1.21
CA THR A 245 -0.26 11.76 0.05
C THR A 245 -1.45 10.81 -0.03
N GLY A 246 -2.48 11.13 -0.79
CA GLY A 246 -3.57 10.20 -1.08
C GLY A 246 -3.16 9.20 -2.17
N CYS A 247 -2.78 9.70 -3.34
CA CYS A 247 -2.30 8.89 -4.46
C CYS A 247 -1.29 9.65 -5.33
N GLY A 248 -0.20 8.98 -5.67
CA GLY A 248 0.86 9.57 -6.50
C GLY A 248 0.41 9.96 -7.91
N ILE A 249 -0.53 9.24 -8.52
CA ILE A 249 -0.99 9.47 -9.89
C ILE A 249 -1.64 10.85 -10.05
N PRO A 250 -2.71 11.18 -9.30
CA PRO A 250 -3.31 12.51 -9.38
C PRO A 250 -2.35 13.60 -8.88
N GLY A 251 -1.47 13.30 -7.92
CA GLY A 251 -0.42 14.20 -7.49
C GLY A 251 0.49 14.60 -8.65
N ILE A 252 0.99 13.64 -9.42
CA ILE A 252 1.80 13.90 -10.61
C ILE A 252 1.01 14.68 -11.66
N MET A 253 -0.25 14.31 -11.91
CA MET A 253 -1.12 15.01 -12.88
C MET A 253 -1.40 16.46 -12.49
N ALA A 254 -1.50 16.75 -11.21
CA ALA A 254 -1.71 18.12 -10.69
C ALA A 254 -0.51 19.05 -10.98
N SER A 255 0.69 18.48 -11.27
CA SER A 255 1.86 19.28 -11.65
C SER A 255 1.67 20.12 -12.92
N ARG A 256 0.63 19.86 -13.72
CA ARG A 256 0.25 20.68 -14.89
C ARG A 256 -0.05 22.13 -14.55
N THR A 257 -0.43 22.41 -13.30
CA THR A 257 -0.67 23.78 -12.84
C THR A 257 0.60 24.61 -12.70
N ILE A 258 1.79 23.96 -12.82
CA ILE A 258 3.09 24.60 -12.74
C ILE A 258 3.55 24.98 -14.16
N GLU A 259 3.63 26.27 -14.41
CA GLU A 259 3.97 26.84 -15.73
C GLU A 259 5.45 26.63 -16.10
N ASN A 260 6.35 26.78 -15.10
CA ASN A 260 7.77 26.59 -15.31
C ASN A 260 8.09 25.10 -15.45
N GLU A 261 8.61 24.73 -16.62
CA GLU A 261 8.90 23.34 -16.94
C GLU A 261 9.96 22.70 -16.01
N ARG A 262 10.92 23.48 -15.54
CA ARG A 262 11.95 23.01 -14.59
C ARG A 262 11.34 22.69 -13.23
N ASP A 263 10.56 23.61 -12.68
CA ASP A 263 9.87 23.44 -11.40
C ASP A 263 8.87 22.28 -11.49
N ARG A 264 8.16 22.16 -12.61
CA ARG A 264 7.24 21.05 -12.88
C ARG A 264 7.95 19.70 -12.87
N ARG A 265 9.09 19.58 -13.57
CA ARG A 265 9.89 18.34 -13.59
C ARG A 265 10.42 17.99 -12.20
N MET A 266 10.95 18.96 -11.46
CA MET A 266 11.40 18.75 -10.07
C MET A 266 10.25 18.25 -9.20
N THR A 267 9.09 18.87 -9.31
CA THR A 267 7.90 18.47 -8.54
C THR A 267 7.48 17.04 -8.88
N ILE A 268 7.42 16.67 -10.17
CA ILE A 268 7.08 15.31 -10.60
C ILE A 268 8.05 14.28 -9.99
N MET A 269 9.36 14.59 -9.98
CA MET A 269 10.39 13.68 -9.45
C MET A 269 10.33 13.50 -7.94
N THR A 270 9.80 14.47 -7.19
CA THR A 270 9.82 14.45 -5.73
C THR A 270 8.46 14.15 -5.09
N THR A 271 7.36 14.34 -5.82
CA THR A 271 5.99 14.15 -5.30
C THR A 271 5.74 12.76 -4.72
N THR A 272 6.33 11.73 -5.30
CA THR A 272 6.11 10.32 -4.91
C THR A 272 6.95 9.85 -3.73
N PHE A 273 7.81 10.68 -3.16
CA PHE A 273 8.56 10.36 -1.95
C PHE A 273 7.68 10.34 -0.69
N ILE A 274 6.60 11.11 -0.68
CA ILE A 274 5.60 11.04 0.38
C ILE A 274 4.86 9.69 0.30
N PRO A 275 4.60 9.01 1.45
CA PRO A 275 3.75 7.83 1.47
C PRO A 275 2.35 8.15 0.93
N CYS A 276 1.86 7.33 0.02
CA CYS A 276 0.46 7.33 -0.41
C CYS A 276 -0.31 6.22 0.32
N GLY A 277 -1.64 6.20 0.21
CA GLY A 277 -2.50 5.20 0.85
C GLY A 277 -2.05 3.76 0.61
N ALA A 278 -1.69 3.41 -0.63
CA ALA A 278 -1.18 2.09 -1.02
C ALA A 278 0.16 1.66 -0.34
N LYS A 279 0.87 2.57 0.31
CA LYS A 279 2.08 2.25 1.06
C LYS A 279 1.81 2.01 2.54
N VAL A 280 0.63 2.38 3.05
CA VAL A 280 0.31 2.31 4.48
C VAL A 280 0.28 0.88 5.01
N PRO A 281 -0.38 -0.10 4.34
CA PRO A 281 -0.38 -1.49 4.78
C PRO A 281 1.03 -2.06 4.89
N PHE A 282 1.88 -1.79 3.90
CA PHE A 282 3.28 -2.22 3.91
C PHE A 282 4.08 -1.59 5.07
N ILE A 283 3.85 -0.29 5.38
CA ILE A 283 4.49 0.36 6.52
C ILE A 283 4.00 -0.28 7.82
N GLY A 284 2.71 -0.59 7.92
CA GLY A 284 2.08 -1.26 9.06
C GLY A 284 2.65 -2.66 9.29
N MET A 285 2.75 -3.48 8.24
CA MET A 285 3.31 -4.82 8.30
C MET A 285 4.76 -4.83 8.80
N ILE A 286 5.64 -3.97 8.27
CA ILE A 286 7.03 -3.88 8.73
C ILE A 286 7.11 -3.33 10.17
N ALA A 287 6.24 -2.38 10.55
CA ALA A 287 6.17 -1.88 11.91
C ALA A 287 5.68 -2.96 12.89
N GLY A 288 4.69 -3.77 12.50
CA GLY A 288 4.19 -4.90 13.26
C GLY A 288 5.23 -5.98 13.45
N ALA A 289 5.72 -6.55 12.34
CA ALA A 289 6.62 -7.69 12.35
C ALA A 289 7.97 -7.43 13.06
N LEU A 290 8.54 -6.23 12.95
CA LEU A 290 9.90 -5.95 13.44
C LEU A 290 9.97 -5.00 14.63
N PHE A 291 8.90 -4.26 14.93
CA PHE A 291 8.92 -3.19 15.93
C PHE A 291 7.70 -3.23 16.87
N GLY A 292 6.99 -4.37 16.91
CA GLY A 292 5.83 -4.57 17.79
C GLY A 292 4.72 -3.54 17.60
N GLY A 293 4.39 -3.18 16.36
CA GLY A 293 3.32 -2.24 16.04
C GLY A 293 3.64 -0.77 16.36
N SER A 294 4.91 -0.41 16.56
CA SER A 294 5.30 0.92 17.03
C SER A 294 4.86 2.04 16.08
N ALA A 295 3.96 2.90 16.56
CA ALA A 295 3.49 4.09 15.83
C ALA A 295 4.63 5.06 15.42
N TRP A 296 5.78 5.03 16.10
CA TRP A 296 6.96 5.83 15.74
C TRP A 296 7.55 5.43 14.41
N VAL A 297 7.54 4.14 14.04
CA VAL A 297 8.05 3.65 12.77
C VAL A 297 7.17 4.17 11.63
N SER A 298 5.86 4.02 11.76
CA SER A 298 4.89 4.53 10.78
C SER A 298 4.98 6.05 10.62
N THR A 299 5.05 6.78 11.72
CA THR A 299 5.22 8.23 11.71
C THR A 299 6.55 8.65 11.07
N SER A 300 7.65 7.95 11.37
CA SER A 300 8.99 8.25 10.82
C SER A 300 9.03 8.10 9.29
N ALA A 301 8.26 7.18 8.70
CA ALA A 301 8.17 7.01 7.26
C ALA A 301 7.67 8.29 6.55
N TYR A 302 6.67 8.98 7.13
CA TYR A 302 6.20 10.26 6.61
C TYR A 302 7.26 11.36 6.73
N PHE A 303 7.96 11.44 7.88
CA PHE A 303 9.04 12.41 8.07
C PHE A 303 10.21 12.18 7.11
N ILE A 304 10.57 10.92 6.85
CA ILE A 304 11.61 10.57 5.86
C ILE A 304 11.16 11.00 4.47
N GLY A 305 9.91 10.76 4.08
CA GLY A 305 9.36 11.22 2.81
C GLY A 305 9.45 12.74 2.65
N MET A 306 9.06 13.49 3.68
CA MET A 306 9.18 14.96 3.69
C MET A 306 10.63 15.43 3.63
N ALA A 307 11.52 14.83 4.41
CA ALA A 307 12.96 15.13 4.37
C ALA A 307 13.55 14.83 2.99
N ALA A 308 13.18 13.72 2.37
CA ALA A 308 13.59 13.34 1.02
C ALA A 308 13.18 14.38 -0.02
N ILE A 309 11.96 14.93 0.06
CA ILE A 309 11.50 16.02 -0.82
C ILE A 309 12.37 17.26 -0.65
N ILE A 310 12.61 17.68 0.59
CA ILE A 310 13.39 18.89 0.90
C ILE A 310 14.84 18.73 0.42
N ILE A 311 15.48 17.63 0.77
CA ILE A 311 16.87 17.34 0.38
C ILE A 311 16.98 17.26 -1.14
N SER A 312 16.09 16.52 -1.80
CA SER A 312 16.07 16.40 -3.26
C SER A 312 15.79 17.73 -3.95
N GLY A 313 14.86 18.54 -3.44
CA GLY A 313 14.56 19.87 -3.96
C GLY A 313 15.81 20.77 -3.96
N ILE A 314 16.54 20.82 -2.82
CA ILE A 314 17.77 21.60 -2.69
C ILE A 314 18.88 21.04 -3.61
N MET A 315 19.06 19.72 -3.65
CA MET A 315 20.08 19.08 -4.48
C MET A 315 19.84 19.33 -5.98
N LEU A 316 18.61 19.09 -6.44
CA LEU A 316 18.25 19.26 -7.85
C LEU A 316 18.40 20.72 -8.30
N LYS A 317 17.95 21.68 -7.48
CA LYS A 317 18.11 23.12 -7.76
C LYS A 317 19.57 23.53 -8.01
N LYS A 318 20.52 22.90 -7.34
CA LYS A 318 21.95 23.19 -7.47
C LYS A 318 22.62 22.51 -8.66
N THR A 319 21.89 21.68 -9.40
CA THR A 319 22.38 21.08 -10.65
C THR A 319 22.17 22.03 -11.82
N LYS A 320 23.06 21.97 -12.83
CA LYS A 320 22.96 22.81 -14.05
C LYS A 320 21.65 22.64 -14.79
N MET A 321 20.99 21.49 -14.66
CA MET A 321 19.76 21.15 -15.38
C MET A 321 18.53 21.87 -14.80
N PHE A 322 18.55 22.15 -13.49
CA PHE A 322 17.45 22.75 -12.75
C PHE A 322 17.82 24.10 -12.12
N ALA A 323 19.04 24.60 -12.39
CA ALA A 323 19.50 25.90 -11.89
C ALA A 323 18.61 27.03 -12.42
N GLY A 324 18.25 27.98 -11.54
CA GLY A 324 17.44 29.14 -11.85
C GLY A 324 16.54 29.49 -10.65
N ASP A 325 16.04 30.71 -10.63
CA ASP A 325 15.09 31.12 -9.60
C ASP A 325 13.73 30.44 -9.84
N PRO A 326 13.05 30.01 -8.74
CA PRO A 326 11.68 29.51 -8.87
C PRO A 326 10.79 30.58 -9.49
N ALA A 327 9.88 30.14 -10.35
CA ALA A 327 8.94 31.06 -10.99
C ALA A 327 8.22 31.92 -9.92
N PRO A 328 8.06 33.24 -10.15
CA PRO A 328 7.33 34.06 -9.23
C PRO A 328 5.90 33.54 -9.11
N PHE A 329 5.40 33.44 -7.87
CA PHE A 329 4.03 33.02 -7.63
C PHE A 329 3.10 34.20 -7.99
N VAL A 330 2.69 34.23 -9.24
CA VAL A 330 1.66 35.16 -9.74
C VAL A 330 0.39 34.36 -9.91
N MET A 331 -0.50 34.47 -8.93
CA MET A 331 -1.82 33.89 -9.02
C MET A 331 -2.81 34.89 -8.44
N GLU A 332 -3.82 35.22 -9.21
CA GLU A 332 -4.97 35.95 -8.68
C GLU A 332 -5.65 35.09 -7.61
N LEU A 333 -5.92 35.67 -6.46
CA LEU A 333 -6.64 34.99 -5.39
C LEU A 333 -8.13 35.06 -5.70
N PRO A 334 -8.76 33.99 -6.22
CA PRO A 334 -10.17 34.03 -6.55
C PRO A 334 -10.99 34.31 -5.30
N ALA A 335 -12.09 35.05 -5.41
CA ALA A 335 -13.01 35.24 -4.30
C ALA A 335 -13.56 33.87 -3.86
N TYR A 336 -13.82 33.70 -2.56
CA TYR A 336 -14.53 32.51 -2.12
C TYR A 336 -15.93 32.50 -2.72
N HIS A 337 -16.28 31.41 -3.37
CA HIS A 337 -17.61 31.17 -3.86
C HIS A 337 -18.02 29.74 -3.59
N TRP A 338 -19.29 29.49 -3.44
CA TRP A 338 -19.82 28.16 -3.30
C TRP A 338 -19.77 27.47 -4.67
N PRO A 339 -19.09 26.35 -4.83
CA PRO A 339 -18.98 25.70 -6.12
C PRO A 339 -20.32 25.07 -6.53
N THR A 340 -20.62 25.09 -7.81
CA THR A 340 -21.78 24.38 -8.35
C THR A 340 -21.53 22.88 -8.30
N LEU A 341 -22.47 22.13 -7.75
CA LEU A 341 -22.35 20.68 -7.57
C LEU A 341 -22.06 19.97 -8.90
N GLY A 342 -22.69 20.41 -10.00
CA GLY A 342 -22.46 19.84 -11.33
C GLY A 342 -21.01 19.95 -11.80
N ASN A 343 -20.34 21.08 -11.55
CA ASN A 343 -18.93 21.27 -11.93
C ASN A 343 -18.00 20.38 -11.09
N VAL A 344 -18.29 20.24 -9.80
CA VAL A 344 -17.50 19.38 -8.89
C VAL A 344 -17.63 17.92 -9.30
N LEU A 345 -18.85 17.42 -9.52
CA LEU A 345 -19.10 16.05 -9.95
C LEU A 345 -18.50 15.75 -11.32
N ARG A 346 -18.60 16.69 -12.25
CA ARG A 346 -17.99 16.53 -13.58
C ARG A 346 -16.46 16.46 -13.48
N SER A 347 -15.83 17.33 -12.69
CA SER A 347 -14.39 17.32 -12.47
C SER A 347 -13.92 16.02 -11.79
N MET A 348 -14.69 15.55 -10.80
CA MET A 348 -14.45 14.24 -10.17
C MET A 348 -14.47 13.10 -11.20
N TRP A 349 -15.56 13.04 -12.01
CA TRP A 349 -15.73 11.98 -13.00
C TRP A 349 -14.65 11.99 -14.09
N GLU A 350 -14.32 13.16 -14.63
CA GLU A 350 -13.27 13.29 -15.65
C GLU A 350 -11.90 12.82 -15.14
N ARG A 351 -11.58 13.13 -13.88
CA ARG A 351 -10.34 12.66 -13.23
C ARG A 351 -10.39 11.16 -12.97
N GLY A 352 -11.49 10.65 -12.42
CA GLY A 352 -11.71 9.22 -12.14
C GLY A 352 -11.66 8.38 -13.41
N TRP A 353 -12.40 8.78 -14.45
CA TRP A 353 -12.38 8.06 -15.73
C TRP A 353 -11.01 8.07 -16.41
N SER A 354 -10.30 9.20 -16.32
CA SER A 354 -8.93 9.30 -16.82
C SER A 354 -7.96 8.38 -16.06
N PHE A 355 -8.19 8.19 -14.76
CA PHE A 355 -7.45 7.24 -13.93
C PHE A 355 -7.74 5.80 -14.37
N ILE A 356 -9.00 5.37 -14.38
CA ILE A 356 -9.42 4.00 -14.75
C ILE A 356 -8.86 3.62 -16.13
N LYS A 357 -9.04 4.47 -17.13
CA LYS A 357 -8.58 4.17 -18.49
C LYS A 357 -7.06 4.03 -18.63
N LYS A 358 -6.28 4.78 -17.85
CA LYS A 358 -4.83 4.84 -18.01
C LYS A 358 -4.09 3.92 -17.04
N ALA A 359 -4.49 3.94 -15.77
CA ALA A 359 -3.90 3.07 -14.77
C ALA A 359 -4.35 1.63 -14.97
N GLY A 360 -5.64 1.40 -15.22
CA GLY A 360 -6.21 0.07 -15.39
C GLY A 360 -5.53 -0.76 -16.47
N THR A 361 -5.25 -0.18 -17.66
CA THR A 361 -4.53 -0.91 -18.71
C THR A 361 -3.11 -1.31 -18.33
N ILE A 362 -2.38 -0.42 -17.65
CA ILE A 362 -0.99 -0.70 -17.27
C ILE A 362 -0.96 -1.74 -16.15
N ILE A 363 -1.82 -1.60 -15.16
CA ILE A 363 -1.90 -2.53 -14.04
C ILE A 363 -2.34 -3.91 -14.53
N LEU A 364 -3.37 -4.01 -15.35
CA LEU A 364 -3.84 -5.27 -15.93
C LEU A 364 -2.72 -6.02 -16.69
N LEU A 365 -1.98 -5.32 -17.56
CA LEU A 365 -0.87 -5.95 -18.27
C LEU A 365 0.24 -6.39 -17.31
N SER A 366 0.47 -5.63 -16.25
CA SER A 366 1.50 -5.94 -15.26
C SER A 366 1.10 -7.12 -14.38
N THR A 367 -0.18 -7.21 -13.97
CA THR A 367 -0.67 -8.35 -13.17
C THR A 367 -0.62 -9.64 -13.97
N ILE A 368 -1.04 -9.64 -15.24
CA ILE A 368 -0.91 -10.79 -16.13
C ILE A 368 0.56 -11.21 -16.28
N PHE A 369 1.47 -10.24 -16.43
CA PHE A 369 2.91 -10.54 -16.54
C PHE A 369 3.47 -11.14 -15.25
N VAL A 370 3.11 -10.59 -14.08
CA VAL A 370 3.55 -11.11 -12.78
C VAL A 370 2.94 -12.48 -12.55
N TRP A 371 1.64 -12.68 -12.79
CA TRP A 371 0.99 -13.98 -12.69
C TRP A 371 1.73 -15.03 -13.53
N PHE A 372 2.00 -14.73 -14.80
CA PHE A 372 2.73 -15.65 -15.67
C PHE A 372 4.12 -16.00 -15.11
N THR A 373 4.88 -15.00 -14.65
CA THR A 373 6.24 -15.23 -14.15
C THR A 373 6.28 -15.88 -12.77
N SER A 374 5.21 -15.80 -11.97
CA SER A 374 5.09 -16.48 -10.68
C SER A 374 4.59 -17.91 -10.81
N ARG A 375 3.65 -18.17 -11.73
CA ARG A 375 3.03 -19.51 -11.92
C ARG A 375 3.80 -20.42 -12.86
N PHE A 376 4.74 -19.92 -13.65
CA PHE A 376 5.55 -20.72 -14.56
C PHE A 376 7.03 -20.74 -14.15
N GLY A 377 7.63 -21.93 -14.25
CA GLY A 377 9.03 -22.10 -13.90
C GLY A 377 9.62 -23.44 -14.35
N TRP A 378 10.73 -23.81 -13.78
CA TRP A 378 11.41 -25.08 -14.05
C TRP A 378 11.51 -25.91 -12.78
N LEU A 379 10.75 -26.98 -12.74
CA LEU A 379 10.82 -28.01 -11.71
C LEU A 379 11.51 -29.24 -12.31
N ASP A 380 12.55 -29.77 -11.69
CA ASP A 380 13.33 -30.95 -12.14
C ASP A 380 13.81 -30.87 -13.60
N GLY A 381 14.06 -29.66 -14.11
CA GLY A 381 14.53 -29.43 -15.48
C GLY A 381 13.43 -29.41 -16.53
N GLN A 382 12.17 -29.62 -16.16
CA GLN A 382 11.01 -29.47 -17.04
C GLN A 382 10.34 -28.11 -16.81
N PHE A 383 9.96 -27.44 -17.90
CA PHE A 383 9.23 -26.19 -17.83
C PHE A 383 7.72 -26.49 -17.73
N GLY A 384 7.07 -25.98 -16.72
CA GLY A 384 5.66 -26.22 -16.47
C GLY A 384 5.01 -25.17 -15.57
N MET A 385 3.74 -25.35 -15.32
CA MET A 385 2.99 -24.60 -14.33
C MET A 385 3.37 -25.10 -12.93
N LEU A 386 3.56 -24.21 -12.00
CA LEU A 386 3.94 -24.47 -10.62
C LEU A 386 2.72 -24.33 -9.70
N GLU A 387 2.68 -25.15 -8.68
CA GLU A 387 1.75 -25.01 -7.56
C GLU A 387 2.18 -23.88 -6.63
N GLU A 388 1.32 -23.45 -5.71
CA GLU A 388 1.58 -22.28 -4.85
C GLU A 388 2.78 -22.48 -3.92
N ASP A 389 3.02 -23.69 -3.46
CA ASP A 389 4.17 -24.05 -2.62
C ASP A 389 5.51 -24.06 -3.38
N GLN A 390 5.48 -24.10 -4.73
CA GLN A 390 6.66 -24.23 -5.60
C GLN A 390 7.14 -22.90 -6.19
N ILE A 391 6.69 -21.77 -5.67
CA ILE A 391 7.04 -20.42 -6.19
C ILE A 391 8.56 -20.19 -6.23
N SER A 392 9.34 -20.86 -5.40
CA SER A 392 10.82 -20.79 -5.41
C SER A 392 11.45 -21.25 -6.74
N ALA A 393 10.76 -22.11 -7.51
CA ALA A 393 11.20 -22.58 -8.82
C ALA A 393 10.75 -21.68 -9.98
N SER A 394 9.96 -20.64 -9.71
CA SER A 394 9.35 -19.75 -10.70
C SER A 394 10.38 -18.90 -11.47
N ILE A 395 9.95 -18.40 -12.62
CA ILE A 395 10.73 -17.43 -13.39
C ILE A 395 10.99 -16.17 -12.53
N LEU A 396 9.99 -15.73 -11.78
CA LEU A 396 10.08 -14.55 -10.92
C LEU A 396 11.12 -14.74 -9.82
N ALA A 397 11.17 -15.89 -9.16
CA ALA A 397 12.19 -16.24 -8.16
C ALA A 397 13.59 -16.25 -8.76
N LYS A 398 13.77 -16.80 -9.98
CA LYS A 398 15.06 -16.78 -10.68
C LYS A 398 15.53 -15.37 -11.03
N ILE A 399 14.61 -14.52 -11.49
CA ILE A 399 14.91 -13.09 -11.72
C ILE A 399 15.29 -12.42 -10.39
N GLY A 400 14.52 -12.67 -9.32
CA GLY A 400 14.81 -12.18 -7.98
C GLY A 400 16.23 -12.56 -7.52
N ASN A 401 16.59 -13.83 -7.62
CA ASN A 401 17.92 -14.33 -7.28
C ASN A 401 19.03 -13.69 -8.11
N ALA A 402 18.80 -13.50 -9.41
CA ALA A 402 19.80 -12.93 -10.31
C ALA A 402 20.15 -11.46 -9.97
N ILE A 403 19.24 -10.71 -9.35
CA ILE A 403 19.43 -9.29 -9.00
C ILE A 403 19.53 -9.04 -7.50
N ALA A 404 19.27 -10.03 -6.64
CA ALA A 404 19.30 -9.91 -5.18
C ALA A 404 20.64 -9.39 -4.64
N TRP A 405 21.76 -9.72 -5.29
CA TRP A 405 23.09 -9.25 -4.90
C TRP A 405 23.21 -7.71 -4.92
N ILE A 406 22.41 -7.00 -5.73
CA ILE A 406 22.39 -5.54 -5.78
C ILE A 406 21.90 -4.97 -4.43
N PHE A 407 21.02 -5.67 -3.76
CA PHE A 407 20.42 -5.24 -2.49
C PHE A 407 21.18 -5.77 -1.25
N ALA A 408 22.17 -6.64 -1.43
CA ALA A 408 23.00 -7.13 -0.36
C ALA A 408 23.67 -6.02 0.49
N PRO A 409 24.17 -4.90 -0.10
CA PRO A 409 24.71 -3.79 0.69
C PRO A 409 23.66 -3.06 1.53
N LEU A 410 22.37 -3.19 1.21
CA LEU A 410 21.26 -2.61 1.95
C LEU A 410 20.81 -3.52 3.12
N GLY A 411 21.39 -4.74 3.23
CA GLY A 411 21.13 -5.69 4.30
C GLY A 411 20.04 -6.74 4.00
N TRP A 412 19.40 -6.70 2.82
CA TRP A 412 18.30 -7.60 2.43
C TRP A 412 18.47 -8.19 1.02
N GLY A 413 19.66 -8.75 0.76
CA GLY A 413 20.02 -9.40 -0.50
C GLY A 413 19.42 -10.80 -0.69
N ASN A 414 18.22 -11.09 -0.19
CA ASN A 414 17.49 -12.32 -0.43
C ASN A 414 16.53 -12.18 -1.62
N TRP A 415 16.16 -13.30 -2.24
CA TRP A 415 15.31 -13.26 -3.42
C TRP A 415 13.87 -12.89 -3.09
N GLN A 416 13.35 -13.24 -1.91
CA GLN A 416 12.00 -12.95 -1.47
C GLN A 416 11.78 -11.43 -1.36
N ALA A 417 12.62 -10.72 -0.61
CA ALA A 417 12.55 -9.26 -0.51
C ALA A 417 12.75 -8.57 -1.86
N THR A 418 13.60 -9.14 -2.72
CA THR A 418 13.82 -8.62 -4.08
C THR A 418 12.58 -8.77 -4.93
N VAL A 419 11.94 -9.93 -4.90
CA VAL A 419 10.67 -10.20 -5.61
C VAL A 419 9.57 -9.28 -5.08
N ALA A 420 9.41 -9.16 -3.76
CA ALA A 420 8.44 -8.25 -3.16
C ALA A 420 8.66 -6.78 -3.58
N SER A 421 9.91 -6.33 -3.71
CA SER A 421 10.22 -5.00 -4.24
C SER A 421 9.86 -4.84 -5.71
N ILE A 422 9.98 -5.90 -6.52
CA ILE A 422 9.61 -5.90 -7.95
C ILE A 422 8.09 -5.89 -8.11
N THR A 423 7.38 -6.75 -7.39
CA THR A 423 5.90 -6.78 -7.41
C THR A 423 5.32 -5.47 -6.88
N GLY A 424 5.97 -4.85 -5.89
CA GLY A 424 5.66 -3.50 -5.42
C GLY A 424 5.85 -2.38 -6.44
N LEU A 425 6.47 -2.62 -7.61
CA LEU A 425 6.44 -1.68 -8.73
C LEU A 425 5.14 -1.78 -9.54
N VAL A 426 4.46 -2.91 -9.51
CA VAL A 426 3.12 -3.05 -10.12
C VAL A 426 2.12 -2.23 -9.30
N ALA A 427 1.99 -2.57 -8.03
CA ALA A 427 1.19 -1.86 -7.05
C ALA A 427 1.86 -2.00 -5.67
N LYS A 428 1.86 -0.95 -4.87
CA LYS A 428 2.65 -0.95 -3.61
C LYS A 428 2.06 -1.85 -2.53
N GLU A 429 0.76 -2.03 -2.54
CA GLU A 429 0.05 -2.99 -1.70
C GLU A 429 0.47 -4.45 -1.97
N ASN A 430 0.82 -4.79 -3.20
CA ASN A 430 1.27 -6.14 -3.55
C ASN A 430 2.57 -6.58 -2.82
N ILE A 431 3.28 -5.65 -2.18
CA ILE A 431 4.42 -6.01 -1.32
C ILE A 431 3.94 -6.88 -0.15
N VAL A 432 2.82 -6.51 0.49
CA VAL A 432 2.24 -7.23 1.63
C VAL A 432 1.86 -8.65 1.21
N GLY A 433 0.98 -8.77 0.20
CA GLY A 433 0.55 -10.07 -0.28
C GLY A 433 1.71 -10.95 -0.79
N THR A 434 2.71 -10.35 -1.47
CA THR A 434 3.89 -11.11 -1.92
C THR A 434 4.72 -11.60 -0.73
N LEU A 435 4.95 -10.78 0.29
CA LEU A 435 5.68 -11.21 1.48
C LEU A 435 4.85 -12.24 2.26
N GLY A 436 3.53 -12.08 2.37
CA GLY A 436 2.63 -13.06 2.92
C GLY A 436 2.85 -14.44 2.30
N VAL A 437 2.65 -14.56 1.00
CA VAL A 437 2.81 -15.83 0.27
C VAL A 437 4.25 -16.39 0.34
N LEU A 438 5.29 -15.54 0.27
CA LEU A 438 6.68 -16.00 0.25
C LEU A 438 7.21 -16.41 1.64
N TYR A 439 6.56 -16.00 2.71
CA TYR A 439 6.94 -16.31 4.08
C TYR A 439 5.90 -17.16 4.83
N SER A 440 4.76 -17.53 4.23
CA SER A 440 3.73 -18.39 4.82
C SER A 440 4.12 -19.87 4.90
N GLY A 441 5.14 -20.33 4.18
CA GLY A 441 5.55 -21.75 4.14
C GLY A 441 6.42 -22.23 5.31
N GLY A 442 6.52 -21.50 6.42
CA GLY A 442 7.30 -21.83 7.61
C GLY A 442 6.43 -22.28 8.79
N ALA A 443 7.08 -22.87 9.83
CA ALA A 443 6.41 -23.08 11.11
C ALA A 443 6.33 -21.72 11.84
N GLY A 444 5.14 -21.20 12.06
CA GLY A 444 4.87 -19.91 12.71
C GLY A 444 4.20 -18.91 11.76
N THR A 445 3.93 -17.74 12.28
CA THR A 445 3.23 -16.68 11.54
C THR A 445 4.10 -16.03 10.46
N VAL A 446 3.49 -15.39 9.48
CA VAL A 446 4.21 -14.58 8.46
C VAL A 446 5.10 -13.52 9.13
N TYR A 447 4.65 -12.95 10.25
CA TYR A 447 5.42 -11.96 11.02
C TYR A 447 6.66 -12.54 11.64
N ASP A 448 6.60 -13.76 12.20
CA ASP A 448 7.76 -14.46 12.73
C ASP A 448 8.77 -14.79 11.65
N ALA A 449 8.30 -15.23 10.49
CA ALA A 449 9.16 -15.52 9.35
C ALA A 449 9.85 -14.25 8.81
N ILE A 450 9.15 -13.11 8.78
CA ILE A 450 9.74 -11.82 8.45
C ILE A 450 10.74 -11.38 9.53
N ALA A 451 10.42 -11.55 10.81
CA ALA A 451 11.32 -11.22 11.92
C ALA A 451 12.59 -12.09 11.94
N ALA A 452 12.48 -13.34 11.47
CA ALA A 452 13.63 -14.21 11.28
C ALA A 452 14.50 -13.80 10.06
N ALA A 453 13.87 -13.31 8.98
CA ALA A 453 14.56 -12.91 7.75
C ALA A 453 15.21 -11.53 7.82
N PHE A 454 14.62 -10.61 8.60
CA PHE A 454 15.07 -9.23 8.76
C PHE A 454 15.36 -8.93 10.22
N ASN A 455 16.39 -8.15 10.47
CA ASN A 455 16.51 -7.45 11.75
C ASN A 455 15.91 -6.05 11.65
N GLY A 456 15.70 -5.36 12.78
CA GLY A 456 15.08 -4.03 12.77
C GLY A 456 15.76 -3.00 11.85
N ILE A 457 17.09 -3.06 11.68
CA ILE A 457 17.83 -2.14 10.80
C ILE A 457 17.64 -2.52 9.33
N THR A 458 17.76 -3.79 8.99
CA THR A 458 17.59 -4.25 7.60
C THR A 458 16.17 -4.12 7.13
N GLY A 459 15.18 -4.40 8.00
CA GLY A 459 13.77 -4.17 7.71
C GLY A 459 13.43 -2.69 7.55
N TYR A 460 14.00 -1.82 8.38
CA TYR A 460 13.83 -0.37 8.20
C TYR A 460 14.50 0.15 6.91
N SER A 461 15.66 -0.40 6.54
CA SER A 461 16.30 -0.14 5.25
C SER A 461 15.41 -0.56 4.07
N PHE A 462 14.78 -1.75 4.17
CA PHE A 462 13.85 -2.27 3.18
C PHE A 462 12.61 -1.38 3.06
N LEU A 463 12.02 -0.97 4.20
CA LEU A 463 10.90 -0.03 4.25
C LEU A 463 11.24 1.29 3.55
N VAL A 464 12.35 1.92 3.91
CA VAL A 464 12.73 3.22 3.34
C VAL A 464 13.07 3.12 1.86
N PHE A 465 13.70 2.03 1.42
CA PHE A 465 13.93 1.81 -0.01
C PHE A 465 12.62 1.75 -0.79
N ASN A 466 11.67 0.92 -0.37
CA ASN A 466 10.37 0.77 -1.03
C ASN A 466 9.48 2.02 -0.91
N LEU A 467 9.70 2.83 0.12
CA LEU A 467 9.06 4.12 0.29
C LEU A 467 9.53 5.15 -0.76
N LEU A 468 10.85 5.25 -0.99
CA LEU A 468 11.47 6.29 -1.79
C LEU A 468 11.79 5.87 -3.23
N CYS A 469 11.83 4.58 -3.55
CA CYS A 469 12.11 4.10 -4.90
C CYS A 469 11.02 4.52 -5.90
N ALA A 470 11.18 4.14 -7.15
CA ALA A 470 10.20 4.37 -8.20
C ALA A 470 8.79 3.98 -7.74
N PRO A 471 7.77 4.80 -8.02
CA PRO A 471 6.38 4.50 -7.66
C PRO A 471 5.82 3.34 -8.50
N CYS A 472 4.56 2.97 -8.26
CA CYS A 472 3.88 1.95 -9.04
C CYS A 472 3.83 2.27 -10.54
N PHE A 473 3.70 1.26 -11.39
CA PHE A 473 3.69 1.42 -12.85
C PHE A 473 2.65 2.42 -13.35
N ALA A 474 1.50 2.49 -12.70
CA ALA A 474 0.49 3.49 -13.03
C ALA A 474 1.01 4.92 -12.81
N ALA A 475 1.73 5.17 -11.73
CA ALA A 475 2.36 6.47 -11.46
C ALA A 475 3.56 6.72 -12.41
N ILE A 476 4.33 5.69 -12.78
CA ILE A 476 5.37 5.78 -13.82
C ILE A 476 4.74 6.18 -15.16
N GLY A 477 3.58 5.62 -15.50
CA GLY A 477 2.80 6.02 -16.66
C GLY A 477 2.37 7.50 -16.63
N ALA A 478 1.98 8.00 -15.44
CA ALA A 478 1.70 9.43 -15.24
C ALA A 478 2.97 10.29 -15.38
N ILE A 479 4.12 9.87 -14.81
CA ILE A 479 5.41 10.52 -14.99
C ILE A 479 5.78 10.63 -16.48
N LYS A 480 5.68 9.52 -17.22
CA LYS A 480 5.96 9.49 -18.65
C LYS A 480 5.14 10.50 -19.43
N ARG A 481 3.86 10.61 -19.08
CA ARG A 481 2.93 11.53 -19.75
C ARG A 481 3.21 12.99 -19.40
N GLU A 482 3.43 13.30 -18.12
CA GLU A 482 3.63 14.68 -17.67
C GLU A 482 5.04 15.20 -17.99
N MET A 483 6.04 14.33 -18.07
CA MET A 483 7.39 14.68 -18.54
C MET A 483 7.46 14.91 -20.05
N ASN A 484 6.54 14.32 -20.82
CA ASN A 484 6.48 14.38 -22.29
C ASN A 484 7.85 14.15 -22.99
N SER A 485 8.71 13.36 -22.39
CA SER A 485 10.04 13.03 -22.89
C SER A 485 10.54 11.72 -22.29
N PRO A 486 10.90 10.71 -23.10
CA PRO A 486 11.44 9.45 -22.60
C PRO A 486 12.72 9.65 -21.78
N LYS A 487 13.59 10.57 -22.20
CA LYS A 487 14.84 10.89 -21.50
C LYS A 487 14.58 11.38 -20.06
N TRP A 488 13.65 12.28 -19.88
CA TRP A 488 13.29 12.81 -18.57
C TRP A 488 12.54 11.79 -17.70
N THR A 489 11.75 10.92 -18.32
CA THR A 489 11.09 9.82 -17.61
C THR A 489 12.10 8.85 -17.01
N TRP A 490 13.04 8.36 -17.82
CA TRP A 490 14.09 7.46 -17.33
C TRP A 490 15.01 8.14 -16.31
N PHE A 491 15.30 9.42 -16.50
CA PHE A 491 16.06 10.19 -15.51
C PHE A 491 15.31 10.30 -14.17
N ALA A 492 13.99 10.54 -14.20
CA ALA A 492 13.18 10.61 -12.99
C ALA A 492 13.18 9.28 -12.23
N ILE A 493 12.93 8.16 -12.93
CA ILE A 493 12.92 6.82 -12.35
C ILE A 493 14.30 6.47 -11.79
N GLY A 494 15.35 6.68 -12.56
CA GLY A 494 16.74 6.42 -12.13
C GLY A 494 17.14 7.28 -10.93
N TYR A 495 16.71 8.53 -10.87
CA TYR A 495 16.96 9.42 -9.74
C TYR A 495 16.23 8.91 -8.48
N GLN A 496 14.97 8.54 -8.58
CA GLN A 496 14.19 8.02 -7.45
C GLN A 496 14.79 6.73 -6.90
N CYS A 497 15.09 5.76 -7.77
CA CYS A 497 15.73 4.50 -7.35
C CYS A 497 17.14 4.76 -6.76
N GLY A 498 17.93 5.59 -7.38
CA GLY A 498 19.29 5.91 -6.89
C GLY A 498 19.28 6.64 -5.56
N PHE A 499 18.35 7.58 -5.37
CA PHE A 499 18.20 8.29 -4.11
C PHE A 499 17.69 7.35 -2.99
N ALA A 500 16.70 6.50 -3.29
CA ALA A 500 16.21 5.49 -2.37
C ALA A 500 17.31 4.52 -1.94
N TYR A 501 18.12 4.05 -2.91
CA TYR A 501 19.26 3.17 -2.65
C TYR A 501 20.31 3.86 -1.75
N ALA A 502 20.61 5.11 -2.02
CA ALA A 502 21.57 5.89 -1.23
C ALA A 502 21.12 6.04 0.24
N VAL A 503 19.83 6.36 0.45
CA VAL A 503 19.28 6.52 1.81
C VAL A 503 19.22 5.17 2.55
N ALA A 504 18.74 4.12 1.90
CA ALA A 504 18.65 2.78 2.47
C ALA A 504 20.05 2.22 2.81
N LEU A 505 21.04 2.44 1.95
CA LEU A 505 22.44 2.09 2.22
C LEU A 505 22.97 2.77 3.47
N MET A 506 22.73 4.08 3.62
CA MET A 506 23.14 4.82 4.81
C MET A 506 22.48 4.26 6.07
N ILE A 507 21.19 3.96 6.03
CA ILE A 507 20.45 3.39 7.17
C ILE A 507 21.06 2.04 7.57
N ASN A 508 21.25 1.14 6.63
CA ASN A 508 21.79 -0.19 6.93
C ASN A 508 23.23 -0.13 7.45
N GLN A 509 24.11 0.61 6.77
CA GLN A 509 25.53 0.60 7.11
C GLN A 509 25.82 1.38 8.41
N PHE A 510 25.18 2.53 8.63
CA PHE A 510 25.32 3.26 9.89
C PHE A 510 24.59 2.56 11.05
N GLY A 511 23.42 1.97 10.83
CA GLY A 511 22.76 1.13 11.81
C GLY A 511 23.62 -0.08 12.19
N GLY A 512 24.22 -0.73 11.20
CA GLY A 512 25.13 -1.86 11.41
C GLY A 512 26.37 -1.53 12.24
N LEU A 513 26.84 -0.27 12.24
CA LEU A 513 27.92 0.18 13.12
C LEU A 513 27.54 0.09 14.61
N PHE A 514 26.30 0.38 14.96
CA PHE A 514 25.81 0.31 16.33
C PHE A 514 25.58 -1.12 16.80
N THR A 515 25.30 -2.06 15.87
CA THR A 515 25.04 -3.47 16.17
C THR A 515 26.27 -4.38 15.95
N GLY A 516 27.39 -3.83 15.47
CA GLY A 516 28.62 -4.59 15.23
C GLY A 516 28.61 -5.42 13.94
N ASN A 517 27.56 -5.35 13.13
CA ASN A 517 27.38 -6.12 11.88
C ASN A 517 27.72 -5.33 10.61
N ALA A 518 28.48 -4.23 10.73
CA ALA A 518 28.79 -3.37 9.61
C ALA A 518 29.89 -3.96 8.72
N ASN A 519 29.67 -3.93 7.39
CA ASN A 519 30.73 -4.22 6.43
C ASN A 519 31.58 -2.95 6.20
N ILE A 520 32.89 -3.05 6.43
CA ILE A 520 33.82 -1.91 6.29
C ILE A 520 33.70 -1.24 4.91
N ILE A 521 33.60 -2.01 3.85
CA ILE A 521 33.44 -1.49 2.48
C ILE A 521 32.10 -0.74 2.34
N GLY A 522 31.03 -1.31 2.92
CA GLY A 522 29.72 -0.70 2.91
C GLY A 522 29.68 0.61 3.70
N VAL A 523 30.34 0.68 4.85
CA VAL A 523 30.46 1.90 5.66
C VAL A 523 31.21 2.99 4.90
N ILE A 524 32.32 2.65 4.24
CA ILE A 524 33.06 3.61 3.41
C ILE A 524 32.17 4.15 2.30
N ALA A 525 31.43 3.28 1.62
CA ALA A 525 30.47 3.68 0.60
C ALA A 525 29.37 4.60 1.15
N ALA A 526 28.81 4.29 2.31
CA ALA A 526 27.80 5.12 2.98
C ALA A 526 28.34 6.51 3.36
N VAL A 527 29.58 6.57 3.85
CA VAL A 527 30.26 7.85 4.17
C VAL A 527 30.50 8.67 2.90
N ILE A 528 30.92 8.05 1.80
CA ILE A 528 31.10 8.74 0.51
C ILE A 528 29.76 9.30 0.01
N VAL A 529 28.69 8.51 0.09
CA VAL A 529 27.34 8.95 -0.29
C VAL A 529 26.86 10.09 0.58
N LEU A 530 27.03 10.00 1.89
CA LEU A 530 26.68 11.08 2.82
C LEU A 530 27.47 12.35 2.52
N ALA A 531 28.79 12.23 2.32
CA ALA A 531 29.64 13.35 1.95
C ALA A 531 29.22 13.99 0.62
N ALA A 532 28.83 13.19 -0.36
CA ALA A 532 28.32 13.67 -1.64
C ALA A 532 26.99 14.42 -1.47
N ILE A 533 26.07 13.91 -0.65
CA ILE A 533 24.80 14.60 -0.33
C ILE A 533 25.08 15.93 0.38
N ILE A 534 25.92 15.92 1.41
CA ILE A 534 26.30 17.15 2.15
C ILE A 534 26.99 18.14 1.20
N TYR A 535 27.92 17.68 0.37
CA TYR A 535 28.55 18.54 -0.64
C TYR A 535 27.53 19.18 -1.56
N MET A 536 26.57 18.42 -2.06
CA MET A 536 25.49 18.93 -2.91
C MET A 536 24.58 19.92 -2.15
N LEU A 537 24.36 19.72 -0.86
CA LEU A 537 23.57 20.63 -0.02
C LEU A 537 24.31 21.93 0.32
N VAL A 538 25.63 21.89 0.50
CA VAL A 538 26.44 23.06 0.91
C VAL A 538 26.97 23.83 -0.30
N ARG A 539 27.19 23.16 -1.43
CA ARG A 539 27.71 23.79 -2.65
C ARG A 539 26.95 25.08 -2.99
N PRO A 540 27.68 26.22 -3.17
CA PRO A 540 27.01 27.48 -3.50
C PRO A 540 26.35 27.39 -4.88
N TYR A 541 25.18 27.98 -4.97
CA TYR A 541 24.46 28.13 -6.24
C TYR A 541 25.28 28.99 -7.20
N LYS A 542 25.63 28.48 -8.38
CA LYS A 542 26.20 29.29 -9.45
C LYS A 542 25.06 29.64 -10.40
N GLU A 543 24.67 30.90 -10.40
CA GLU A 543 23.79 31.44 -11.44
C GLU A 543 24.36 31.14 -12.82
N ALA A 544 23.53 30.64 -13.72
CA ALA A 544 23.87 30.53 -15.11
C ALA A 544 23.83 31.91 -15.74
N THR A 545 24.95 32.64 -15.69
CA THR A 545 25.10 34.02 -16.19
C THR A 545 25.13 34.11 -17.73
N LYS A 546 24.83 33.04 -18.46
CA LYS A 546 24.75 33.08 -19.94
C LYS A 546 23.36 32.59 -20.38
N LEU A 547 22.54 33.51 -20.79
CA LEU A 547 21.42 33.28 -21.70
C LEU A 547 21.99 32.68 -23.01
N THR A 548 22.03 31.35 -23.11
CA THR A 548 22.28 30.66 -24.39
C THR A 548 20.96 30.41 -25.11
N THR A 549 20.22 31.45 -25.42
CA THR A 549 19.29 31.46 -26.52
C THR A 549 20.05 31.97 -27.72
N LYS A 550 20.56 31.09 -28.58
CA LYS A 550 20.77 31.44 -29.98
C LYS A 550 19.38 31.74 -30.55
N VAL A 551 19.10 33.00 -30.72
CA VAL A 551 18.05 33.44 -31.64
C VAL A 551 18.62 33.19 -33.01
N GLU A 552 18.22 32.12 -33.69
CA GLU A 552 18.38 32.00 -35.14
C GLU A 552 17.38 32.98 -35.74
N MET A 553 17.93 34.07 -36.32
CA MET A 553 17.20 34.95 -37.22
C MET A 553 17.01 34.27 -38.56
#